data_338269de3a517ab53995e1cc3605922a
#
_entry.id   338269de3a517ab53995e1cc3605922a
#
_cell.length_a   1.000
_cell.length_b   1.000
_cell.length_c   1.000
_cell.angle_alpha   90.00
_cell.angle_beta   90.00
_cell.angle_gamma   90.00
#
_symmetry.space_group_name_H-M   'P 1'
#
loop_
_entity.id
_entity.type
_entity.pdbx_description
1 polymer ?
#
loop_
_entity_poly.entity_id
_entity_poly.type
_entity_poly.pdbx_seq_one_letter_code
_entity_poly.pdbx_strand_id
1 'polypeptide(L)'
;MAAIVYHAPFPLDREAASASGIRPVRMLDAFRELGYTVLDVTGSARERSRRLRALRDRLQGGERIEFLYSECATIPTMLTEPRHLPPHPFVDPALMGLMHRHGVPTSLFYRDIYWAFPDYRERVGAALATAMGCVYRYDLAWYSRYIDRLYLPSMRMGAHVPGFPEERMAPLPPGCEIVDEAPPSRPDGELHLLYIGGLGGHYRLQECLRAVVDVP
;
A
#
# COMPACT_ATOMS: atom_id res chain seq x y z
N MET A 1 3.27 -12.34 24.36
CA MET A 1 3.57 -11.42 23.27
C MET A 1 2.25 -10.88 22.74
N ALA A 2 2.21 -9.63 22.36
CA ALA A 2 1.03 -9.01 21.78
C ALA A 2 0.81 -9.50 20.36
N ALA A 3 -0.42 -9.85 20.01
CA ALA A 3 -0.77 -10.31 18.67
C ALA A 3 -1.31 -9.16 17.81
N ILE A 4 -0.88 -9.12 16.55
CA ILE A 4 -1.39 -8.18 15.56
C ILE A 4 -1.82 -8.93 14.29
N VAL A 5 -2.68 -8.30 13.51
CA VAL A 5 -3.02 -8.80 12.16
C VAL A 5 -2.25 -7.98 11.13
N TYR A 6 -1.50 -8.66 10.27
CA TYR A 6 -0.89 -8.07 9.09
C TYR A 6 -1.66 -8.49 7.84
N HIS A 7 -2.10 -7.53 7.04
CA HIS A 7 -2.91 -7.77 5.85
C HIS A 7 -2.27 -7.14 4.60
N ALA A 8 -2.31 -7.89 3.49
CA ALA A 8 -2.11 -7.36 2.15
C ALA A 8 -2.97 -8.18 1.17
N PRO A 9 -3.68 -7.53 0.21
CA PRO A 9 -4.56 -8.22 -0.73
C PRO A 9 -3.82 -8.91 -1.88
N PHE A 10 -2.59 -9.37 -1.62
CA PHE A 10 -1.70 -10.03 -2.58
C PHE A 10 -0.66 -10.90 -1.87
N PRO A 11 -0.05 -11.88 -2.55
CA PRO A 11 1.10 -12.61 -2.02
C PRO A 11 2.30 -11.69 -1.81
N LEU A 12 3.02 -11.87 -0.72
CA LEU A 12 4.29 -11.18 -0.48
C LEU A 12 5.41 -11.88 -1.22
N ASP A 13 6.19 -11.12 -1.99
CA ASP A 13 7.35 -11.59 -2.72
C ASP A 13 8.63 -11.06 -2.05
N ARG A 14 9.42 -11.98 -1.48
CA ARG A 14 10.69 -11.64 -0.80
C ARG A 14 11.82 -11.32 -1.78
N GLU A 15 11.68 -11.68 -3.04
CA GLU A 15 12.66 -11.42 -4.10
C GLU A 15 12.29 -10.20 -4.95
N ALA A 16 11.22 -9.49 -4.57
CA ALA A 16 10.77 -8.32 -5.29
C ALA A 16 11.87 -7.24 -5.37
N ALA A 17 12.13 -6.74 -6.57
CA ALA A 17 13.08 -5.67 -6.81
C ALA A 17 12.44 -4.26 -6.80
N SER A 18 11.12 -4.16 -6.76
CA SER A 18 10.41 -2.89 -6.74
C SER A 18 10.07 -2.43 -5.32
N ALA A 19 10.09 -1.13 -5.07
CA ALA A 19 9.71 -0.56 -3.77
C ALA A 19 8.31 -1.01 -3.33
N SER A 20 7.40 -1.23 -4.28
CA SER A 20 6.04 -1.70 -4.03
C SER A 20 5.97 -3.15 -3.54
N GLY A 21 6.93 -3.99 -3.90
CA GLY A 21 7.05 -5.35 -3.41
C GLY A 21 7.90 -5.46 -2.14
N ILE A 22 8.99 -4.69 -2.05
CA ILE A 22 9.91 -4.70 -0.91
C ILE A 22 9.21 -4.19 0.37
N ARG A 23 8.50 -3.07 0.30
CA ARG A 23 7.89 -2.44 1.48
C ARG A 23 6.99 -3.38 2.28
N PRO A 24 6.03 -4.12 1.69
CA PRO A 24 5.14 -4.99 2.47
C PRO A 24 5.90 -6.09 3.24
N VAL A 25 6.96 -6.63 2.64
CA VAL A 25 7.82 -7.64 3.29
C VAL A 25 8.57 -7.02 4.47
N ARG A 26 9.22 -5.87 4.27
CA ARG A 26 9.96 -5.17 5.34
C ARG A 26 9.06 -4.74 6.49
N MET A 27 7.84 -4.28 6.21
CA MET A 27 6.87 -3.93 7.26
C MET A 27 6.44 -5.16 8.08
N LEU A 28 6.18 -6.28 7.41
CA LEU A 28 5.87 -7.55 8.09
C LEU A 28 7.01 -7.99 9.00
N ASP A 29 8.25 -7.94 8.50
CA ASP A 29 9.43 -8.37 9.24
C ASP A 29 9.72 -7.41 10.41
N ALA A 30 9.57 -6.09 10.22
CA ALA A 30 9.73 -5.10 11.29
C ALA A 30 8.75 -5.33 12.46
N PHE A 31 7.50 -5.69 12.21
CA PHE A 31 6.57 -6.05 13.28
C PHE A 31 7.03 -7.29 14.06
N ARG A 32 7.63 -8.29 13.38
CA ARG A 32 8.19 -9.47 14.05
C ARG A 32 9.43 -9.12 14.88
N GLU A 33 10.32 -8.29 14.36
CA GLU A 33 11.51 -7.78 15.05
C GLU A 33 11.14 -6.96 16.29
N LEU A 34 10.04 -6.22 16.26
CA LEU A 34 9.47 -5.53 17.41
C LEU A 34 8.84 -6.47 18.45
N GLY A 35 8.84 -7.79 18.21
CA GLY A 35 8.36 -8.80 19.16
C GLY A 35 6.86 -9.07 19.09
N TYR A 36 6.16 -8.63 18.05
CA TYR A 36 4.75 -8.97 17.87
C TYR A 36 4.57 -10.41 17.35
N THR A 37 3.53 -11.10 17.84
CA THR A 37 2.99 -12.29 17.18
C THR A 37 2.16 -11.84 15.98
N VAL A 38 2.67 -12.03 14.77
CA VAL A 38 2.01 -11.55 13.55
C VAL A 38 1.10 -12.61 12.97
N LEU A 39 -0.20 -12.36 12.97
CA LEU A 39 -1.22 -13.15 12.29
C LEU A 39 -1.31 -12.65 10.85
N ASP A 40 -0.68 -13.39 9.95
CA ASP A 40 -0.56 -13.03 8.54
C ASP A 40 -1.85 -13.36 7.77
N VAL A 41 -2.48 -12.35 7.17
CA VAL A 41 -3.66 -12.43 6.30
C VAL A 41 -3.33 -11.84 4.93
N THR A 42 -2.29 -12.37 4.29
CA THR A 42 -1.85 -12.01 2.94
C THR A 42 -2.16 -13.13 1.92
N GLY A 43 -1.70 -13.01 0.70
CA GLY A 43 -1.83 -14.05 -0.32
C GLY A 43 -3.03 -13.88 -1.25
N SER A 44 -3.35 -14.92 -1.99
CA SER A 44 -4.54 -14.99 -2.84
C SER A 44 -5.84 -14.83 -2.02
N ALA A 45 -6.92 -14.41 -2.66
CA ALA A 45 -8.22 -14.25 -2.00
C ALA A 45 -8.71 -15.55 -1.33
N ARG A 46 -8.36 -16.72 -1.90
CA ARG A 46 -8.64 -18.02 -1.30
C ARG A 46 -7.85 -18.25 -0.01
N GLU A 47 -6.58 -17.88 0.01
CA GLU A 47 -5.73 -17.97 1.20
C GLU A 47 -6.19 -17.00 2.27
N ARG A 48 -6.44 -15.74 1.91
CA ARG A 48 -6.99 -14.73 2.82
C ARG A 48 -8.33 -15.20 3.42
N SER A 49 -9.22 -15.81 2.62
CA SER A 49 -10.48 -16.37 3.10
C SER A 49 -10.29 -17.49 4.13
N ARG A 50 -9.30 -18.36 3.95
CA ARG A 50 -8.96 -19.40 4.96
C ARG A 50 -8.40 -18.78 6.24
N ARG A 51 -7.47 -17.84 6.10
CA ARG A 51 -6.83 -17.13 7.22
C ARG A 51 -7.84 -16.29 8.01
N LEU A 52 -8.81 -15.66 7.32
CA LEU A 52 -9.91 -14.95 7.96
C LEU A 52 -10.80 -15.88 8.82
N ARG A 53 -11.06 -17.11 8.36
CA ARG A 53 -11.81 -18.10 9.17
C ARG A 53 -11.03 -18.47 10.43
N ALA A 54 -9.76 -18.81 10.28
CA ALA A 54 -8.90 -19.13 11.42
C ALA A 54 -8.77 -17.95 12.41
N LEU A 55 -8.69 -16.71 11.90
CA LEU A 55 -8.68 -15.53 12.74
C LEU A 55 -10.00 -15.34 13.52
N ARG A 56 -11.14 -15.62 12.88
CA ARG A 56 -12.45 -15.60 13.55
C ARG A 56 -12.51 -16.60 14.71
N ASP A 57 -12.03 -17.81 14.49
CA ASP A 57 -12.00 -18.87 15.52
C ASP A 57 -11.11 -18.45 16.70
N ARG A 58 -9.97 -17.83 16.44
CA ARG A 58 -9.07 -17.29 17.47
C ARG A 58 -9.74 -16.20 18.31
N LEU A 59 -10.40 -15.23 17.66
CA LEU A 59 -11.15 -14.16 18.35
C LEU A 59 -12.29 -14.72 19.19
N GLN A 60 -13.02 -15.72 18.69
CA GLN A 60 -14.06 -16.43 19.46
C GLN A 60 -13.46 -17.18 20.66
N GLY A 61 -12.24 -17.69 20.53
CA GLY A 61 -11.47 -18.28 21.62
C GLY A 61 -10.90 -17.29 22.64
N GLY A 62 -11.18 -15.99 22.47
CA GLY A 62 -10.76 -14.93 23.41
C GLY A 62 -9.35 -14.39 23.14
N GLU A 63 -8.73 -14.72 22.01
CA GLU A 63 -7.43 -14.14 21.65
C GLU A 63 -7.56 -12.62 21.46
N ARG A 64 -6.66 -11.87 22.08
CA ARG A 64 -6.63 -10.41 21.96
C ARG A 64 -5.70 -9.97 20.84
N ILE A 65 -6.24 -9.15 19.94
CA ILE A 65 -5.50 -8.51 18.87
C ILE A 65 -5.32 -7.04 19.21
N GLU A 66 -4.09 -6.53 19.18
CA GLU A 66 -3.82 -5.13 19.51
C GLU A 66 -4.24 -4.18 18.38
N PHE A 67 -3.90 -4.52 17.15
CA PHE A 67 -4.29 -3.74 15.96
C PHE A 67 -4.19 -4.58 14.70
N LEU A 68 -4.80 -4.06 13.63
CA LEU A 68 -4.57 -4.53 12.27
C LEU A 68 -3.81 -3.46 11.49
N TYR A 69 -2.74 -3.89 10.79
CA TYR A 69 -2.07 -3.09 9.77
C TYR A 69 -2.27 -3.73 8.39
N SER A 70 -2.62 -2.88 7.41
CA SER A 70 -2.89 -3.31 6.04
C SER A 70 -2.04 -2.53 5.03
N GLU A 71 -1.54 -3.21 4.02
CA GLU A 71 -1.00 -2.61 2.79
C GLU A 71 -2.05 -2.66 1.69
N CYS A 72 -2.26 -1.57 0.94
CA CYS A 72 -3.10 -1.64 -0.27
C CYS A 72 -2.27 -2.04 -1.50
N ALA A 73 -2.95 -2.59 -2.50
CA ALA A 73 -2.38 -2.74 -3.84
C ALA A 73 -2.47 -1.40 -4.62
N THR A 74 -1.75 -1.32 -5.74
CA THR A 74 -1.86 -0.20 -6.69
C THR A 74 -3.18 -0.22 -7.45
N ILE A 75 -3.80 -1.40 -7.58
CA ILE A 75 -5.12 -1.61 -8.19
C ILE A 75 -6.17 -1.86 -7.11
N PRO A 76 -7.48 -1.74 -7.42
CA PRO A 76 -8.54 -2.03 -6.46
C PRO A 76 -8.40 -3.41 -5.81
N THR A 77 -8.70 -3.47 -4.53
CA THR A 77 -8.48 -4.65 -3.67
C THR A 77 -9.10 -5.93 -4.23
N MET A 78 -10.31 -5.85 -4.77
CA MET A 78 -10.99 -7.01 -5.36
C MET A 78 -10.38 -7.48 -6.69
N LEU A 79 -9.56 -6.68 -7.36
CA LEU A 79 -8.96 -6.98 -8.66
C LEU A 79 -7.51 -7.47 -8.57
N THR A 80 -7.00 -7.75 -7.37
CA THR A 80 -5.61 -8.18 -7.14
C THR A 80 -5.32 -9.63 -7.57
N GLU A 81 -6.34 -10.40 -7.88
CA GLU A 81 -6.21 -11.78 -8.33
C GLU A 81 -5.77 -11.89 -9.81
N PRO A 82 -5.20 -13.04 -10.22
CA PRO A 82 -4.84 -13.26 -11.60
C PRO A 82 -6.01 -12.99 -12.57
N ARG A 83 -5.72 -12.33 -13.68
CA ARG A 83 -6.71 -11.89 -14.69
C ARG A 83 -7.73 -10.88 -14.14
N HIS A 84 -7.49 -10.29 -12.97
CA HIS A 84 -8.40 -9.35 -12.31
C HIS A 84 -9.81 -9.87 -12.06
N LEU A 85 -9.96 -11.19 -11.89
CA LEU A 85 -11.22 -11.83 -11.56
C LEU A 85 -11.38 -11.90 -10.04
N PRO A 86 -12.49 -11.39 -9.45
CA PRO A 86 -12.69 -11.36 -8.02
C PRO A 86 -13.40 -12.64 -7.49
N PRO A 87 -12.67 -13.75 -7.19
CA PRO A 87 -13.32 -14.98 -6.70
C PRO A 87 -13.93 -14.83 -5.31
N HIS A 88 -13.40 -13.90 -4.51
CA HIS A 88 -13.87 -13.60 -3.16
C HIS A 88 -13.86 -12.08 -2.91
N PRO A 89 -14.75 -11.30 -3.58
CA PRO A 89 -14.66 -9.82 -3.61
C PRO A 89 -14.88 -9.16 -2.25
N PHE A 90 -15.46 -9.89 -1.29
CA PHE A 90 -15.81 -9.35 0.03
C PHE A 90 -14.88 -9.83 1.16
N VAL A 91 -13.80 -10.58 0.87
CA VAL A 91 -12.93 -11.12 1.92
C VAL A 91 -12.26 -10.02 2.73
N ASP A 92 -11.78 -8.98 2.05
CA ASP A 92 -11.03 -7.90 2.68
C ASP A 92 -11.96 -6.95 3.45
N PRO A 93 -13.11 -6.47 2.93
CA PRO A 93 -14.11 -5.79 3.73
C PRO A 93 -14.62 -6.61 4.91
N ALA A 94 -14.76 -7.93 4.77
CA ALA A 94 -15.19 -8.81 5.85
C ALA A 94 -14.14 -8.92 6.97
N LEU A 95 -12.85 -8.92 6.62
CA LEU A 95 -11.76 -8.85 7.59
C LEU A 95 -11.81 -7.55 8.39
N MET A 96 -11.89 -6.41 7.68
CA MET A 96 -11.93 -5.09 8.35
C MET A 96 -13.19 -4.95 9.21
N GLY A 97 -14.34 -5.41 8.72
CA GLY A 97 -15.58 -5.44 9.50
C GLY A 97 -15.53 -6.41 10.70
N LEU A 98 -14.76 -7.49 10.63
CA LEU A 98 -14.50 -8.36 11.78
C LEU A 98 -13.69 -7.62 12.84
N MET A 99 -12.58 -6.98 12.48
CA MET A 99 -11.77 -6.18 13.40
C MET A 99 -12.58 -5.08 14.06
N HIS A 100 -13.32 -4.31 13.28
CA HIS A 100 -14.17 -3.24 13.78
C HIS A 100 -15.20 -3.73 14.82
N ARG A 101 -15.86 -4.88 14.59
CA ARG A 101 -16.82 -5.46 15.55
C ARG A 101 -16.18 -5.90 16.86
N HIS A 102 -14.89 -6.25 16.82
CA HIS A 102 -14.12 -6.63 18.02
C HIS A 102 -13.40 -5.45 18.67
N GLY A 103 -13.62 -4.22 18.19
CA GLY A 103 -12.96 -3.02 18.72
C GLY A 103 -11.44 -2.99 18.48
N VAL A 104 -10.95 -3.74 17.48
CA VAL A 104 -9.53 -3.80 17.12
C VAL A 104 -9.20 -2.58 16.25
N PRO A 105 -8.29 -1.69 16.67
CA PRO A 105 -7.85 -0.57 15.84
C PRO A 105 -7.32 -1.04 14.48
N THR A 106 -7.74 -0.36 13.42
CA THR A 106 -7.40 -0.74 12.05
C THR A 106 -6.66 0.38 11.33
N SER A 107 -5.58 0.03 10.65
CA SER A 107 -4.83 0.98 9.84
C SER A 107 -4.53 0.41 8.45
N LEU A 108 -4.45 1.32 7.47
CA LEU A 108 -4.15 0.98 6.08
C LEU A 108 -3.13 1.96 5.53
N PHE A 109 -2.09 1.45 4.88
CA PHE A 109 -1.22 2.26 4.04
C PHE A 109 -1.79 2.35 2.63
N TYR A 110 -2.28 3.54 2.27
CA TYR A 110 -2.83 3.83 0.94
C TYR A 110 -1.73 4.42 0.07
N ARG A 111 -1.19 3.59 -0.80
CA ARG A 111 0.06 3.79 -1.51
C ARG A 111 0.01 4.84 -2.60
N ASP A 112 -1.09 4.89 -3.36
CA ASP A 112 -1.15 5.61 -4.62
C ASP A 112 -2.59 6.02 -4.97
N ILE A 113 -2.73 7.13 -5.69
CA ILE A 113 -4.03 7.67 -6.12
C ILE A 113 -4.00 8.13 -7.60
N TYR A 114 -3.10 7.58 -8.41
CA TYR A 114 -2.91 7.97 -9.81
C TYR A 114 -4.21 7.96 -10.64
N TRP A 115 -5.15 7.10 -10.28
CA TRP A 115 -6.45 6.97 -10.95
C TRP A 115 -7.33 8.21 -10.86
N ALA A 116 -7.07 9.11 -9.92
CA ALA A 116 -7.81 10.36 -9.73
C ALA A 116 -7.33 11.49 -10.65
N PHE A 117 -6.20 11.31 -11.34
CA PHE A 117 -5.60 12.35 -12.19
C PHE A 117 -5.97 12.15 -13.67
N PRO A 118 -6.00 13.27 -14.47
CA PRO A 118 -6.34 13.23 -15.90
C PRO A 118 -5.48 12.26 -16.72
N ASP A 119 -4.18 12.18 -16.45
CA ASP A 119 -3.23 11.32 -17.15
C ASP A 119 -3.65 9.85 -17.16
N TYR A 120 -4.32 9.39 -16.09
CA TYR A 120 -4.86 8.04 -16.06
C TYR A 120 -5.93 7.83 -17.13
N ARG A 121 -6.84 8.80 -17.25
CA ARG A 121 -7.91 8.77 -18.25
C ARG A 121 -7.37 8.83 -19.68
N GLU A 122 -6.34 9.64 -19.91
CA GLU A 122 -5.67 9.73 -21.20
C GLU A 122 -4.99 8.42 -21.57
N ARG A 123 -4.37 7.74 -20.61
CA ARG A 123 -3.66 6.49 -20.81
C ARG A 123 -4.56 5.29 -21.07
N VAL A 124 -5.67 5.14 -20.34
CA VAL A 124 -6.51 3.92 -20.40
C VAL A 124 -7.82 4.13 -21.18
N GLY A 125 -8.16 5.37 -21.51
CA GLY A 125 -9.41 5.75 -22.15
C GLY A 125 -10.55 6.03 -21.16
N ALA A 126 -11.50 6.85 -21.58
CA ALA A 126 -12.55 7.40 -20.72
C ALA A 126 -13.45 6.32 -20.09
N ALA A 127 -13.84 5.31 -20.87
CA ALA A 127 -14.75 4.26 -20.39
C ALA A 127 -14.11 3.42 -19.27
N LEU A 128 -12.87 2.94 -19.50
CA LEU A 128 -12.16 2.14 -18.51
C LEU A 128 -11.79 2.96 -17.28
N ALA A 129 -11.34 4.21 -17.46
CA ALA A 129 -11.05 5.10 -16.33
C ALA A 129 -12.27 5.34 -15.43
N THR A 130 -13.46 5.51 -16.05
CA THR A 130 -14.72 5.70 -15.30
C THR A 130 -15.08 4.42 -14.53
N ALA A 131 -15.04 3.26 -15.17
CA ALA A 131 -15.33 1.98 -14.51
C ALA A 131 -14.38 1.71 -13.34
N MET A 132 -13.07 1.86 -13.57
CA MET A 132 -12.06 1.69 -12.52
C MET A 132 -12.23 2.71 -11.41
N GLY A 133 -12.54 3.96 -11.72
CA GLY A 133 -12.83 4.99 -10.73
C GLY A 133 -14.01 4.63 -9.81
N CYS A 134 -15.02 3.94 -10.30
CA CYS A 134 -16.11 3.42 -9.46
C CYS A 134 -15.61 2.34 -8.50
N VAL A 135 -14.74 1.43 -8.96
CA VAL A 135 -14.19 0.35 -8.12
C VAL A 135 -13.24 0.90 -7.06
N TYR A 136 -12.40 1.89 -7.40
CA TYR A 136 -11.56 2.58 -6.40
C TYR A 136 -12.41 3.32 -5.34
N ARG A 137 -13.49 4.00 -5.76
CA ARG A 137 -14.40 4.65 -4.81
C ARG A 137 -15.15 3.66 -3.92
N TYR A 138 -15.47 2.49 -4.44
CA TYR A 138 -16.01 1.40 -3.63
C TYR A 138 -15.02 0.99 -2.53
N ASP A 139 -13.73 0.81 -2.86
CA ASP A 139 -12.70 0.53 -1.85
C ASP A 139 -12.64 1.66 -0.81
N LEU A 140 -12.57 2.92 -1.23
CA LEU A 140 -12.55 4.05 -0.30
C LEU A 140 -13.81 4.14 0.58
N ALA A 141 -14.97 3.72 0.08
CA ALA A 141 -16.21 3.73 0.86
C ALA A 141 -16.15 2.75 2.05
N TRP A 142 -15.64 1.52 1.86
CA TRP A 142 -15.49 0.63 3.01
C TRP A 142 -14.22 0.94 3.83
N TYR A 143 -13.17 1.54 3.25
CA TYR A 143 -12.05 2.09 4.01
C TYR A 143 -12.54 3.16 4.99
N SER A 144 -13.33 4.13 4.54
CA SER A 144 -13.87 5.17 5.41
C SER A 144 -14.77 4.61 6.52
N ARG A 145 -15.39 3.44 6.31
CA ARG A 145 -16.26 2.76 7.28
C ARG A 145 -15.47 2.03 8.36
N TYR A 146 -14.35 1.39 8.03
CA TYR A 146 -13.71 0.39 8.88
C TYR A 146 -12.27 0.73 9.26
N ILE A 147 -11.58 1.62 8.54
CA ILE A 147 -10.19 1.97 8.82
C ILE A 147 -10.14 3.18 9.74
N ASP A 148 -9.50 3.04 10.90
CA ASP A 148 -9.36 4.13 11.87
C ASP A 148 -8.26 5.10 11.49
N ARG A 149 -7.18 4.61 10.84
CA ARG A 149 -6.05 5.42 10.40
C ARG A 149 -5.62 5.07 8.98
N LEU A 150 -5.70 6.05 8.09
CA LEU A 150 -5.18 5.94 6.72
C LEU A 150 -3.79 6.56 6.64
N TYR A 151 -2.80 5.73 6.41
CA TYR A 151 -1.43 6.18 6.20
C TYR A 151 -1.18 6.50 4.74
N LEU A 152 -0.50 7.61 4.47
CA LEU A 152 -0.20 8.12 3.14
C LEU A 152 1.32 8.35 3.00
N PRO A 153 1.90 8.13 1.81
CA PRO A 153 3.31 8.48 1.56
C PRO A 153 3.61 9.96 1.83
N SER A 154 2.63 10.83 1.62
CA SER A 154 2.70 12.27 1.86
C SER A 154 1.30 12.82 2.15
N MET A 155 1.18 13.77 3.05
CA MET A 155 -0.10 14.44 3.32
C MET A 155 -0.63 15.24 2.12
N ARG A 156 0.24 15.63 1.18
CA ARG A 156 -0.22 16.24 -0.09
C ARG A 156 -1.13 15.31 -0.90
N MET A 157 -0.90 14.00 -0.81
CA MET A 157 -1.77 13.01 -1.45
C MET A 157 -3.18 13.01 -0.82
N GLY A 158 -3.29 13.30 0.47
CA GLY A 158 -4.56 13.33 1.20
C GLY A 158 -5.61 14.25 0.60
N ALA A 159 -5.19 15.41 0.09
CA ALA A 159 -6.08 16.37 -0.57
C ALA A 159 -6.81 15.80 -1.81
N HIS A 160 -6.31 14.69 -2.36
CA HIS A 160 -6.87 14.04 -3.54
C HIS A 160 -7.64 12.76 -3.21
N VAL A 161 -7.67 12.30 -1.94
CA VAL A 161 -8.39 11.09 -1.53
C VAL A 161 -9.86 11.41 -1.28
N PRO A 162 -10.78 11.03 -2.19
CA PRO A 162 -12.18 11.43 -2.04
C PRO A 162 -12.87 10.61 -0.93
N GLY A 163 -13.66 11.28 -0.11
CA GLY A 163 -14.59 10.65 0.82
C GLY A 163 -13.96 9.98 2.05
N PHE A 164 -12.65 10.18 2.30
CA PHE A 164 -12.01 9.74 3.53
C PHE A 164 -11.73 10.95 4.44
N PRO A 165 -12.04 10.90 5.77
CA PRO A 165 -11.86 12.01 6.70
C PRO A 165 -10.38 12.38 6.88
N GLU A 166 -10.02 13.66 6.71
CA GLU A 166 -8.63 14.12 6.78
C GLU A 166 -8.02 13.93 8.17
N GLU A 167 -8.80 14.10 9.21
CA GLU A 167 -8.38 13.89 10.61
C GLU A 167 -7.97 12.45 10.94
N ARG A 168 -8.36 11.51 10.08
CA ARG A 168 -7.97 10.10 10.18
C ARG A 168 -6.80 9.74 9.25
N MET A 169 -6.26 10.70 8.50
CA MET A 169 -5.07 10.53 7.69
C MET A 169 -3.81 10.83 8.51
N ALA A 170 -2.71 10.17 8.15
CA ALA A 170 -1.38 10.45 8.72
C ALA A 170 -0.27 10.14 7.70
N PRO A 171 0.86 10.85 7.76
CA PRO A 171 1.99 10.56 6.90
C PRO A 171 2.70 9.28 7.36
N LEU A 172 3.08 8.45 6.40
CA LEU A 172 3.98 7.33 6.59
C LEU A 172 4.89 7.25 5.35
N PRO A 173 5.91 8.13 5.28
CA PRO A 173 6.78 8.20 4.12
C PRO A 173 7.57 6.89 3.94
N PRO A 174 8.09 6.63 2.75
CA PRO A 174 9.00 5.51 2.52
C PRO A 174 10.20 5.61 3.46
N GLY A 175 10.53 4.48 4.10
CA GLY A 175 11.75 4.33 4.87
C GLY A 175 12.89 3.77 4.01
N CYS A 176 14.11 3.88 4.49
CA CYS A 176 15.27 3.22 3.94
C CYS A 176 16.06 2.53 5.07
N GLU A 177 16.92 1.63 4.69
CA GLU A 177 17.91 1.07 5.60
C GLU A 177 18.98 2.13 5.92
N ILE A 178 19.34 2.25 7.18
CA ILE A 178 20.44 3.13 7.58
C ILE A 178 21.75 2.41 7.20
N VAL A 179 22.52 3.02 6.34
CA VAL A 179 23.85 2.52 5.93
C VAL A 179 24.90 3.42 6.56
N ASP A 180 25.72 2.85 7.45
CA ASP A 180 26.81 3.55 8.15
C ASP A 180 28.06 3.70 7.27
N GLU A 181 27.89 3.72 5.96
CA GLU A 181 29.00 3.97 5.03
C GLU A 181 29.13 5.46 4.75
N ALA A 182 30.34 5.96 4.88
CA ALA A 182 30.64 7.33 4.44
C ALA A 182 30.33 7.47 2.95
N PRO A 183 29.66 8.55 2.52
CA PRO A 183 29.44 8.77 1.11
C PRO A 183 30.80 8.79 0.37
N PRO A 184 30.88 8.21 -0.84
CA PRO A 184 32.12 8.25 -1.61
C PRO A 184 32.56 9.69 -1.80
N SER A 185 33.87 9.94 -1.65
CA SER A 185 34.43 11.26 -1.93
C SER A 185 34.17 11.63 -3.39
N ARG A 186 33.70 12.83 -3.62
CA ARG A 186 33.44 13.33 -4.96
C ARG A 186 34.52 14.29 -5.37
N PRO A 187 34.98 14.26 -6.61
CA PRO A 187 35.89 15.29 -7.12
C PRO A 187 35.22 16.67 -7.05
N ASP A 188 35.96 17.66 -6.60
CA ASP A 188 35.48 19.04 -6.55
C ASP A 188 35.16 19.55 -7.97
N GLY A 189 33.98 20.16 -8.13
CA GLY A 189 33.57 20.79 -9.39
C GLY A 189 32.84 19.88 -10.37
N GLU A 190 32.56 18.62 -10.01
CA GLU A 190 31.73 17.73 -10.85
C GLU A 190 30.28 17.62 -10.30
N LEU A 191 29.30 17.75 -11.18
CA LEU A 191 27.90 17.51 -10.88
C LEU A 191 27.55 16.04 -11.18
N HIS A 192 27.31 15.27 -10.14
CA HIS A 192 26.87 13.88 -10.26
C HIS A 192 25.35 13.79 -10.08
N LEU A 193 24.67 13.24 -11.07
CA LEU A 193 23.22 13.03 -11.04
C LEU A 193 22.93 11.55 -10.97
N LEU A 194 22.18 11.14 -9.95
CA LEU A 194 21.67 9.79 -9.81
C LEU A 194 20.17 9.76 -10.09
N TYR A 195 19.75 8.97 -11.07
CA TYR A 195 18.34 8.69 -11.33
C TYR A 195 18.02 7.26 -10.89
N ILE A 196 17.04 7.11 -9.99
CA ILE A 196 16.49 5.82 -9.56
C ILE A 196 15.02 5.80 -9.93
N GLY A 197 14.64 4.98 -10.90
CA GLY A 197 13.25 4.90 -11.35
C GLY A 197 13.06 4.12 -12.64
N GLY A 198 11.83 4.06 -13.12
CA GLY A 198 11.51 3.44 -14.41
C GLY A 198 11.91 4.32 -15.60
N LEU A 199 12.20 3.70 -16.74
CA LEU A 199 12.56 4.39 -17.99
C LEU A 199 11.36 4.65 -18.92
N GLY A 200 10.12 4.44 -18.43
CA GLY A 200 8.92 4.66 -19.24
C GLY A 200 8.75 6.14 -19.64
N GLY A 201 8.16 6.38 -20.81
CA GLY A 201 7.99 7.73 -21.37
C GLY A 201 7.23 8.72 -20.47
N HIS A 202 6.38 8.22 -19.58
CA HIS A 202 5.65 9.02 -18.61
C HIS A 202 6.53 9.64 -17.50
N TYR A 203 7.77 9.14 -17.29
CA TYR A 203 8.72 9.73 -16.35
C TYR A 203 9.47 10.94 -16.91
N ARG A 204 9.31 11.24 -18.22
CA ARG A 204 9.90 12.40 -18.90
C ARG A 204 11.42 12.54 -18.67
N LEU A 205 12.13 11.41 -18.49
CA LEU A 205 13.56 11.39 -18.19
C LEU A 205 14.38 12.13 -19.27
N GLN A 206 13.96 12.06 -20.54
CA GLN A 206 14.63 12.78 -21.63
C GLN A 206 14.60 14.30 -21.44
N GLU A 207 13.52 14.84 -20.88
CA GLU A 207 13.42 16.27 -20.59
C GLU A 207 14.31 16.65 -19.41
N CYS A 208 14.37 15.80 -18.37
CA CYS A 208 15.29 15.99 -17.27
C CYS A 208 16.76 16.00 -17.74
N LEU A 209 17.14 15.08 -18.63
CA LEU A 209 18.48 15.02 -19.19
C LEU A 209 18.81 16.23 -20.05
N ARG A 210 17.86 16.72 -20.87
CA ARG A 210 18.06 17.96 -21.64
C ARG A 210 18.26 19.15 -20.72
N ALA A 211 17.42 19.29 -19.69
CA ALA A 211 17.53 20.39 -18.73
C ALA A 211 18.89 20.44 -18.04
N VAL A 212 19.55 19.28 -17.84
CA VAL A 212 20.91 19.21 -17.26
C VAL A 212 21.99 19.63 -18.25
N VAL A 213 21.84 19.24 -19.53
CA VAL A 213 22.81 19.60 -20.59
C VAL A 213 22.76 21.10 -20.92
N ASP A 214 21.57 21.71 -20.75
CA ASP A 214 21.36 23.13 -21.03
C ASP A 214 21.73 24.07 -19.85
N VAL A 215 22.24 23.52 -18.73
CA VAL A 215 22.79 24.33 -17.65
C VAL A 215 24.18 24.84 -18.05
N PRO A 216 24.41 26.16 -18.13
CA PRO A 216 25.69 26.75 -18.52
C PRO A 216 26.82 26.47 -17.51
#